data_e5c8ed8eac6fcb6727014113213436dd
#
_entry.id   e5c8ed8eac6fcb6727014113213436dd
#
_cell.length_a   1.000
_cell.length_b   1.000
_cell.length_c   1.000
_cell.angle_alpha   90.00
_cell.angle_beta   90.00
_cell.angle_gamma   90.00
#
_symmetry.space_group_name_H-M   'P 1'
#
loop_
_entity.id
_entity.type
_entity.pdbx_description
1 polymer ?
#
loop_
_entity_poly.entity_id
_entity_poly.type
_entity_poly.pdbx_seq_one_letter_code
_entity_poly.pdbx_strand_id
1 'polypeptide(L)'
;MLNKSVVIAELDKQLQTKLSYLTTNLQQAIDSRNSDTKSSAGDIFETSREMAQIEIHKIETEISKIQQFISELFSKVTQFIITDKGAFLISIPFGKLILNDEKIFCISKNAPITKHLINTKKNNSFFYNDMKYNIIGS
;
A
#
# COMPACT_ATOMS: atom_id res chain seq x y z
N MET A 1 18.19 -0.13 14.42
CA MET A 1 18.22 -1.38 13.66
C MET A 1 16.83 -1.73 13.12
N LEU A 2 16.74 -2.04 11.84
CA LEU A 2 15.44 -2.39 11.24
C LEU A 2 14.99 -3.77 11.68
N ASN A 3 13.70 -3.86 12.00
CA ASN A 3 13.03 -5.12 12.25
C ASN A 3 11.60 -5.04 11.71
N LYS A 4 10.92 -6.17 11.74
CA LYS A 4 9.55 -6.26 11.23
C LYS A 4 8.61 -5.22 11.86
N SER A 5 8.68 -5.04 13.17
CA SER A 5 7.79 -4.11 13.88
C SER A 5 8.01 -2.68 13.47
N VAL A 6 9.26 -2.26 13.30
CA VAL A 6 9.60 -0.89 12.89
C VAL A 6 9.10 -0.61 11.48
N VAL A 7 9.28 -1.56 10.57
CA VAL A 7 8.83 -1.42 9.18
C VAL A 7 7.31 -1.36 9.11
N ILE A 8 6.62 -2.24 9.83
CA ILE A 8 5.15 -2.24 9.87
C ILE A 8 4.62 -0.92 10.43
N ALA A 9 5.24 -0.40 11.48
CA ALA A 9 4.81 0.88 12.07
C ALA A 9 4.94 2.03 11.08
N GLU A 10 6.02 2.08 10.31
CA GLU A 10 6.21 3.13 9.30
C GLU A 10 5.20 3.00 8.16
N LEU A 11 4.97 1.80 7.67
CA LEU A 11 3.96 1.58 6.62
C LEU A 11 2.56 1.92 7.11
N ASP A 12 2.21 1.52 8.33
CA ASP A 12 0.92 1.87 8.92
C ASP A 12 0.74 3.38 8.97
N LYS A 13 1.77 4.10 9.41
CA LYS A 13 1.73 5.55 9.45
C LYS A 13 1.46 6.16 8.07
N GLN A 14 2.14 5.68 7.04
CA GLN A 14 1.95 6.17 5.68
C GLN A 14 0.55 5.84 5.15
N LEU A 15 0.06 4.63 5.42
CA LEU A 15 -1.27 4.22 5.01
C LEU A 15 -2.36 5.02 5.73
N GLN A 16 -2.19 5.28 7.03
CA GLN A 16 -3.14 6.09 7.79
C GLN A 16 -3.17 7.53 7.28
N THR A 17 -2.02 8.10 6.94
CA THR A 17 -1.95 9.44 6.36
C THR A 17 -2.70 9.50 5.02
N LYS A 18 -2.50 8.50 4.18
CA LYS A 18 -3.21 8.41 2.89
C LYS A 18 -4.70 8.22 3.10
N LEU A 19 -5.10 7.42 4.08
CA LEU A 19 -6.51 7.20 4.40
C LEU A 19 -7.19 8.50 4.84
N SER A 20 -6.52 9.29 5.69
CA SER A 20 -7.04 10.60 6.12
C SER A 20 -7.20 11.55 4.94
N TYR A 21 -6.23 11.57 4.05
CA TYR A 21 -6.29 12.40 2.84
C TYR A 21 -7.47 12.00 1.95
N LEU A 22 -7.65 10.71 1.72
CA LEU A 22 -8.76 10.21 0.91
C LEU A 22 -10.12 10.48 1.57
N THR A 23 -10.21 10.37 2.88
CA THR A 23 -11.44 10.65 3.62
C THR A 23 -11.82 12.13 3.48
N THR A 24 -10.85 13.03 3.56
CA THR A 24 -11.08 14.46 3.35
C THR A 24 -11.55 14.73 1.91
N ASN A 25 -10.90 14.09 0.93
CA ASN A 25 -11.31 14.24 -0.48
C ASN A 25 -12.72 13.70 -0.72
N LEU A 26 -13.08 12.60 -0.06
CA LEU A 26 -14.42 12.03 -0.16
C LEU A 26 -15.46 13.01 0.34
N GLN A 27 -15.22 13.65 1.49
CA GLN A 27 -16.15 14.61 2.06
C GLN A 27 -16.30 15.82 1.15
N GLN A 28 -15.20 16.31 0.56
CA GLN A 28 -15.25 17.42 -0.40
C GLN A 28 -16.06 17.06 -1.64
N ALA A 29 -15.91 15.84 -2.15
CA ALA A 29 -16.65 15.38 -3.31
C ALA A 29 -18.16 15.26 -3.01
N ILE A 30 -18.51 14.78 -1.82
CA ILE A 30 -19.89 14.69 -1.36
C ILE A 30 -20.50 16.10 -1.23
N ASP A 31 -19.77 17.02 -0.63
CA ASP A 31 -20.22 18.41 -0.46
C ASP A 31 -20.42 19.08 -1.82
N SER A 32 -19.52 18.87 -2.76
CA SER A 32 -19.61 19.37 -4.11
C SER A 32 -20.85 18.85 -4.82
N ARG A 33 -21.10 17.53 -4.72
CA ARG A 33 -22.32 16.93 -5.29
C ARG A 33 -23.59 17.56 -4.72
N ASN A 34 -23.61 17.78 -3.41
CA ASN A 34 -24.78 18.33 -2.72
C ASN A 34 -24.96 19.81 -3.03
N SER A 35 -23.87 20.55 -3.22
CA SER A 35 -23.93 21.98 -3.59
C SER A 35 -24.55 22.17 -4.97
N ASP A 36 -24.27 21.26 -5.89
CA ASP A 36 -24.78 21.33 -7.27
C ASP A 36 -26.31 21.18 -7.33
N THR A 37 -26.95 20.72 -6.28
CA THR A 37 -28.41 20.62 -6.22
C THR A 37 -29.09 21.97 -6.25
N LYS A 38 -28.35 23.06 -6.06
CA LYS A 38 -28.87 24.45 -6.10
C LYS A 38 -28.75 25.07 -7.46
N SER A 39 -28.12 24.40 -8.42
CA SER A 39 -27.98 24.91 -9.78
C SER A 39 -29.32 24.80 -10.52
N SER A 40 -29.64 25.83 -11.33
CA SER A 40 -30.83 25.85 -12.17
C SER A 40 -30.52 25.44 -13.62
N ALA A 41 -29.30 25.08 -13.94
CA ALA A 41 -28.87 24.74 -15.29
C ALA A 41 -28.99 23.22 -15.51
N GLY A 42 -30.17 22.74 -15.91
CA GLY A 42 -30.57 21.35 -15.98
C GLY A 42 -29.53 20.35 -16.46
N ASP A 43 -29.10 20.40 -17.73
CA ASP A 43 -28.16 19.43 -18.28
C ASP A 43 -26.78 19.53 -17.65
N ILE A 44 -26.33 20.76 -17.37
CA ILE A 44 -25.03 20.97 -16.70
C ILE A 44 -25.08 20.43 -15.29
N PHE A 45 -26.18 20.60 -14.59
CA PHE A 45 -26.39 20.08 -13.24
C PHE A 45 -26.29 18.56 -13.22
N GLU A 46 -26.99 17.87 -14.13
CA GLU A 46 -26.96 16.39 -14.19
C GLU A 46 -25.58 15.88 -14.52
N THR A 47 -24.87 16.48 -15.46
CA THR A 47 -23.51 16.07 -15.83
C THR A 47 -22.55 16.26 -14.65
N SER A 48 -22.61 17.40 -13.97
CA SER A 48 -21.77 17.66 -12.80
C SER A 48 -22.03 16.67 -11.69
N ARG A 49 -23.29 16.32 -11.46
CA ARG A 49 -23.67 15.36 -10.43
C ARG A 49 -23.18 13.95 -10.75
N GLU A 50 -23.28 13.54 -12.03
CA GLU A 50 -22.77 12.25 -12.47
C GLU A 50 -21.26 12.17 -12.32
N MET A 51 -20.53 13.22 -12.69
CA MET A 51 -19.08 13.27 -12.54
C MET A 51 -18.67 13.22 -11.08
N ALA A 52 -19.39 13.95 -10.20
CA ALA A 52 -19.14 13.90 -8.77
C ALA A 52 -19.39 12.50 -8.22
N GLN A 53 -20.42 11.81 -8.69
CA GLN A 53 -20.74 10.46 -8.25
C GLN A 53 -19.66 9.46 -8.68
N ILE A 54 -19.11 9.60 -9.88
CA ILE A 54 -18.00 8.78 -10.36
C ILE A 54 -16.77 8.99 -9.49
N GLU A 55 -16.45 10.24 -9.16
CA GLU A 55 -15.31 10.55 -8.29
C GLU A 55 -15.49 9.99 -6.89
N ILE A 56 -16.68 10.10 -6.32
CA ILE A 56 -17.02 9.54 -5.01
C ILE A 56 -16.76 8.03 -5.01
N HIS A 57 -17.27 7.34 -6.01
CA HIS A 57 -17.10 5.89 -6.13
C HIS A 57 -15.63 5.49 -6.23
N LYS A 58 -14.86 6.24 -7.01
CA LYS A 58 -13.42 6.02 -7.16
C LYS A 58 -12.69 6.17 -5.83
N ILE A 59 -12.99 7.23 -5.09
CA ILE A 59 -12.36 7.49 -3.78
C ILE A 59 -12.73 6.39 -2.78
N GLU A 60 -14.01 5.99 -2.75
CA GLU A 60 -14.47 4.92 -1.86
C GLU A 60 -13.75 3.60 -2.14
N THR A 61 -13.51 3.30 -3.42
CA THR A 61 -12.77 2.10 -3.81
C THR A 61 -11.33 2.16 -3.31
N GLU A 62 -10.67 3.32 -3.43
CA GLU A 62 -9.31 3.50 -2.92
C GLU A 62 -9.26 3.38 -1.40
N ILE A 63 -10.23 3.94 -0.68
CA ILE A 63 -10.32 3.83 0.77
C ILE A 63 -10.42 2.36 1.19
N SER A 64 -11.29 1.60 0.54
CA SER A 64 -11.45 0.17 0.82
C SER A 64 -10.14 -0.59 0.62
N LYS A 65 -9.41 -0.27 -0.44
CA LYS A 65 -8.13 -0.90 -0.73
C LYS A 65 -7.09 -0.58 0.35
N ILE A 66 -7.02 0.66 0.80
CA ILE A 66 -6.09 1.07 1.87
C ILE A 66 -6.44 0.37 3.18
N GLN A 67 -7.72 0.29 3.52
CA GLN A 67 -8.18 -0.42 4.72
C GLN A 67 -7.81 -1.90 4.68
N GLN A 68 -7.95 -2.53 3.52
CA GLN A 68 -7.54 -3.92 3.32
C GLN A 68 -6.04 -4.08 3.50
N PHE A 69 -5.24 -3.17 2.96
CA PHE A 69 -3.79 -3.18 3.11
C PHE A 69 -3.37 -3.08 4.57
N ILE A 70 -4.02 -2.19 5.34
CA ILE A 70 -3.73 -2.05 6.78
C ILE A 70 -4.02 -3.37 7.50
N SER A 71 -5.16 -4.00 7.19
CA SER A 71 -5.52 -5.29 7.79
C SER A 71 -4.49 -6.37 7.46
N GLU A 72 -4.06 -6.46 6.21
CA GLU A 72 -3.05 -7.46 5.79
C GLU A 72 -1.69 -7.20 6.43
N LEU A 73 -1.32 -5.94 6.61
CA LEU A 73 -0.05 -5.54 7.21
C LEU A 73 0.11 -6.12 8.61
N PHE A 74 -0.96 -6.18 9.38
CA PHE A 74 -0.95 -6.71 10.74
C PHE A 74 -1.29 -8.19 10.83
N SER A 75 -1.40 -8.87 9.70
CA SER A 75 -1.65 -10.30 9.66
C SER A 75 -0.45 -11.09 10.17
N LYS A 76 -0.72 -12.23 10.79
CA LYS A 76 0.32 -13.14 11.30
C LYS A 76 1.18 -13.74 10.20
N VAL A 77 0.72 -13.73 8.93
CA VAL A 77 1.47 -14.29 7.81
C VAL A 77 2.47 -13.29 7.21
N THR A 78 2.51 -12.07 7.71
CA THR A 78 3.48 -11.07 7.26
C THR A 78 4.88 -11.49 7.69
N GLN A 79 5.82 -11.51 6.74
CA GLN A 79 7.21 -11.92 6.98
C GLN A 79 8.18 -10.81 6.60
N PHE A 80 9.31 -10.76 7.32
CA PHE A 80 10.37 -9.79 7.06
C PHE A 80 11.67 -10.54 6.88
N ILE A 81 12.33 -10.34 5.73
CA ILE A 81 13.55 -11.08 5.38
C ILE A 81 14.61 -10.07 4.95
N ILE A 82 15.80 -10.16 5.54
CA ILE A 82 16.93 -9.27 5.24
C ILE A 82 17.90 -9.98 4.32
N THR A 83 18.25 -9.33 3.22
CA THR A 83 19.23 -9.82 2.27
C THR A 83 20.36 -8.81 2.11
N ASP A 84 21.42 -9.22 1.42
CA ASP A 84 22.53 -8.32 1.10
C ASP A 84 22.15 -7.22 0.11
N LYS A 85 21.02 -7.32 -0.56
CA LYS A 85 20.52 -6.33 -1.51
C LYS A 85 19.36 -5.50 -0.97
N GLY A 86 19.09 -5.61 0.31
CA GLY A 86 18.00 -4.91 0.97
C GLY A 86 17.08 -5.85 1.70
N ALA A 87 16.10 -5.29 2.40
CA ALA A 87 15.13 -6.07 3.14
C ALA A 87 13.83 -6.23 2.35
N PHE A 88 13.10 -7.30 2.63
CA PHE A 88 11.82 -7.57 2.01
C PHE A 88 10.76 -7.75 3.09
N LEU A 89 9.67 -6.98 2.98
CA LEU A 89 8.48 -7.21 3.78
C LEU A 89 7.44 -7.88 2.88
N ILE A 90 7.10 -9.10 3.21
CA ILE A 90 6.15 -9.90 2.45
C ILE A 90 4.78 -9.75 3.09
N SER A 91 3.96 -8.89 2.52
CA SER A 91 2.62 -8.59 3.03
C SER A 91 1.78 -7.93 1.95
N ILE A 92 1.97 -6.63 1.75
CA ILE A 92 1.20 -5.84 0.77
C ILE A 92 2.14 -5.34 -0.34
N PRO A 93 1.62 -5.15 -1.56
CA PRO A 93 2.42 -4.65 -2.69
C PRO A 93 2.56 -3.13 -2.62
N PHE A 94 3.23 -2.63 -1.58
CA PHE A 94 3.42 -1.20 -1.38
C PHE A 94 4.52 -0.61 -2.26
N GLY A 95 5.53 -1.43 -2.60
CA GLY A 95 6.67 -1.01 -3.36
C GLY A 95 7.90 -0.75 -2.51
N LYS A 96 8.76 0.16 -2.97
CA LYS A 96 10.02 0.45 -2.29
C LYS A 96 9.82 1.49 -1.17
N LEU A 97 10.35 1.17 -0.01
CA LEU A 97 10.36 2.06 1.15
C LEU A 97 11.81 2.30 1.55
N ILE A 98 12.16 3.54 1.89
CA ILE A 98 13.46 3.87 2.44
C ILE A 98 13.27 4.32 3.88
N LEU A 99 13.93 3.63 4.80
CA LEU A 99 13.82 3.90 6.23
C LEU A 99 15.21 3.80 6.84
N ASN A 100 15.68 4.87 7.49
CA ASN A 100 17.03 4.94 8.06
C ASN A 100 18.11 4.61 7.03
N ASP A 101 17.96 5.15 5.80
CA ASP A 101 18.87 4.96 4.66
C ASP A 101 18.93 3.51 4.16
N GLU A 102 18.05 2.64 4.63
CA GLU A 102 17.98 1.26 4.18
C GLU A 102 16.78 1.07 3.24
N LYS A 103 16.97 0.25 2.22
CA LYS A 103 15.93 -0.07 1.24
C LYS A 103 15.11 -1.25 1.71
N ILE A 104 13.80 -1.09 1.68
CA ILE A 104 12.86 -2.15 2.03
C ILE A 104 11.89 -2.31 0.87
N PHE A 105 11.78 -3.53 0.37
CA PHE A 105 10.86 -3.84 -0.73
C PHE A 105 9.61 -4.50 -0.13
N CYS A 106 8.49 -3.80 -0.23
CA CYS A 106 7.21 -4.29 0.28
C CYS A 106 6.49 -4.99 -0.87
N ILE A 107 6.42 -6.31 -0.79
CA ILE A 107 5.91 -7.16 -1.86
C ILE A 107 4.76 -8.02 -1.38
N SER A 108 3.94 -8.46 -2.34
CA SER A 108 2.85 -9.39 -2.11
C SER A 108 3.40 -10.81 -1.88
N LYS A 109 2.67 -11.61 -1.11
CA LYS A 109 2.98 -13.03 -0.96
C LYS A 109 2.94 -13.80 -2.29
N ASN A 110 2.29 -13.23 -3.30
CA ASN A 110 2.17 -13.82 -4.63
C ASN A 110 3.24 -13.32 -5.61
N ALA A 111 4.13 -12.41 -5.17
CA ALA A 111 5.22 -11.93 -6.01
C ALA A 111 6.17 -13.08 -6.35
N PRO A 112 6.70 -13.13 -7.59
CA PRO A 112 7.54 -14.25 -8.01
C PRO A 112 8.76 -14.51 -7.12
N ILE A 113 9.40 -13.44 -6.61
CA ILE A 113 10.59 -13.59 -5.76
C ILE A 113 10.25 -14.15 -4.37
N THR A 114 9.00 -14.02 -3.91
CA THR A 114 8.58 -14.44 -2.58
C THR A 114 8.88 -15.92 -2.32
N LYS A 115 8.62 -16.78 -3.31
CA LYS A 115 8.87 -18.22 -3.19
C LYS A 115 10.34 -18.50 -2.85
N HIS A 116 11.25 -17.79 -3.49
CA HIS A 116 12.70 -17.95 -3.24
C HIS A 116 13.07 -17.44 -1.85
N LEU A 117 12.52 -16.31 -1.44
CA LEU A 117 12.80 -15.71 -0.13
C LEU A 117 12.34 -16.63 1.00
N ILE A 118 11.15 -17.21 0.89
CA ILE A 118 10.60 -18.07 1.93
C ILE A 118 11.33 -19.40 2.03
N ASN A 119 11.76 -19.95 0.88
CA ASN A 119 12.37 -21.29 0.83
C ASN A 119 13.90 -21.30 1.06
N THR A 120 14.52 -20.13 1.17
CA THR A 120 15.96 -20.03 1.36
C THR A 120 16.27 -19.72 2.83
N LYS A 121 17.12 -20.55 3.43
CA LYS A 121 17.49 -20.41 4.85
C LYS A 121 18.53 -19.32 5.05
N LYS A 122 18.64 -18.84 6.30
CA LYS A 122 19.67 -17.88 6.69
C LYS A 122 21.07 -18.40 6.31
N ASN A 123 21.90 -17.50 5.81
CA ASN A 123 23.25 -17.76 5.32
C ASN A 123 23.32 -18.51 4.00
N ASN A 124 22.18 -18.84 3.41
CA ASN A 124 22.11 -19.42 2.07
C ASN A 124 21.76 -18.33 1.07
N SER A 125 21.83 -18.67 -0.21
CA SER A 125 21.59 -17.73 -1.29
C SER A 125 20.71 -18.34 -2.36
N PHE A 126 20.14 -17.48 -3.20
CA PHE A 126 19.37 -17.87 -4.39
C PHE A 126 19.61 -16.86 -5.51
N PHE A 127 19.33 -17.28 -6.74
CA PHE A 127 19.39 -16.39 -7.91
C PHE A 127 17.97 -16.05 -8.37
N TYR A 128 17.77 -14.78 -8.69
CA TYR A 128 16.52 -14.30 -9.25
C TYR A 128 16.84 -13.16 -10.22
N ASN A 129 16.36 -13.27 -11.47
CA ASN A 129 16.63 -12.30 -12.54
C ASN A 129 18.13 -11.98 -12.67
N ASP A 130 18.95 -13.03 -12.70
CA ASP A 130 20.41 -12.93 -12.86
C ASP A 130 21.14 -12.24 -11.69
N MET A 131 20.45 -12.04 -10.57
CA MET A 131 21.02 -11.46 -9.36
C MET A 131 21.07 -12.47 -8.25
N LYS A 132 22.18 -12.50 -7.53
CA LYS A 132 22.35 -13.38 -6.37
C LYS A 132 21.94 -12.65 -5.10
N TYR A 133 21.04 -13.26 -4.35
CA TYR A 133 20.58 -12.75 -3.06
C TYR A 133 21.08 -13.66 -1.95
N ASN A 134 21.73 -13.07 -0.95
CA ASN A 134 22.19 -13.82 0.24
C ASN A 134 21.28 -13.48 1.41
N ILE A 135 20.70 -14.48 2.04
CA ILE A 135 19.81 -14.27 3.19
C ILE A 135 20.66 -14.02 4.43
N ILE A 136 20.50 -12.84 5.04
CA ILE A 136 21.26 -12.43 6.21
C ILE A 136 20.47 -12.71 7.50
N GLY A 137 19.14 -12.55 7.47
CA GLY A 137 18.31 -12.77 8.64
C GLY A 137 16.85 -12.45 8.40
N SER A 138 16.14 -12.30 9.48
CA SER A 138 14.72 -12.00 9.42
C SER A 138 14.29 -11.18 10.63
#